data_90dfe301cc631fc651011872b3bfe5b2
#
_entry.id   90dfe301cc631fc651011872b3bfe5b2
#
_cell.length_a   1.000
_cell.length_b   1.000
_cell.length_c   1.000
_cell.angle_alpha   90.00
_cell.angle_beta   90.00
_cell.angle_gamma   90.00
#
_symmetry.space_group_name_H-M   'P 1'
#
loop_
_entity.id
_entity.type
_entity.pdbx_description
1 polymer ?
#
loop_
_entity_poly.entity_id
_entity_poly.type
_entity_poly.pdbx_seq_one_letter_code
_entity_poly.pdbx_strand_id
1 'polypeptide(L)'
;ETIEKTSFLLQSAVQRQMISDVPICTFLSGGIDSSVVSSICSAVLRQKGERLCTYSFDFTGNDKYFQANSFQPSQDRPYVEKMVKYLQSDHQYLQCSCEDQADLLEDSVKAHDLPAMADVDSSMLYFCRIVSKQHKVVLTGECADEGGYPWFHREEFLKGGTFPWTPTLDPRKNLLSKELRELLRMEEYVQDTYNRALMDITPLPEENETETNRRQIGYL
;
A
#
# COMPACT_ATOMS: atom_id res chain seq x y z
N GLU A 1 7.60 -10.40 24.72
CA GLU A 1 7.84 -8.95 24.84
C GLU A 1 7.71 -8.24 23.49
N THR A 2 8.50 -8.59 22.45
CA THR A 2 8.44 -7.91 21.12
C THR A 2 7.07 -8.02 20.48
N ILE A 3 6.48 -9.22 20.44
CA ILE A 3 5.15 -9.45 19.84
C ILE A 3 4.07 -8.63 20.57
N GLU A 4 4.11 -8.62 21.89
CA GLU A 4 3.15 -7.88 22.73
C GLU A 4 3.28 -6.38 22.49
N LYS A 5 4.51 -5.86 22.45
CA LYS A 5 4.77 -4.45 22.19
C LYS A 5 4.32 -4.05 20.78
N THR A 6 4.60 -4.87 19.75
CA THR A 6 4.15 -4.65 18.38
C THR A 6 2.64 -4.63 18.31
N SER A 7 1.98 -5.61 18.93
CA SER A 7 0.52 -5.68 18.99
C SER A 7 -0.08 -4.44 19.66
N PHE A 8 0.49 -4.00 20.78
CA PHE A 8 0.06 -2.79 21.48
C PHE A 8 0.21 -1.54 20.61
N LEU A 9 1.38 -1.37 19.98
CA LEU A 9 1.65 -0.20 19.13
C LEU A 9 0.71 -0.14 17.92
N LEU A 10 0.48 -1.28 17.28
CA LEU A 10 -0.41 -1.39 16.13
C LEU A 10 -1.86 -1.06 16.50
N GLN A 11 -2.36 -1.65 17.61
CA GLN A 11 -3.69 -1.32 18.10
C GLN A 11 -3.82 0.16 18.45
N SER A 12 -2.83 0.71 19.17
CA SER A 12 -2.82 2.13 19.52
C SER A 12 -2.76 3.05 18.31
N ALA A 13 -2.00 2.69 17.28
CA ALA A 13 -1.90 3.47 16.05
C ALA A 13 -3.25 3.52 15.30
N VAL A 14 -3.87 2.37 15.07
CA VAL A 14 -5.17 2.28 14.39
C VAL A 14 -6.26 3.00 15.20
N GLN A 15 -6.33 2.76 16.51
CA GLN A 15 -7.36 3.40 17.36
C GLN A 15 -7.26 4.93 17.36
N ARG A 16 -6.04 5.49 17.33
CA ARG A 16 -5.86 6.94 17.24
C ARG A 16 -6.28 7.50 15.89
N GLN A 17 -6.16 6.74 14.82
CA GLN A 17 -6.63 7.14 13.50
C GLN A 17 -8.14 6.98 13.30
N MET A 18 -8.83 6.32 14.22
CA MET A 18 -10.29 6.22 14.22
C MET A 18 -10.99 7.47 14.77
N ILE A 19 -10.25 8.48 15.24
CA ILE A 19 -10.82 9.74 15.71
C ILE A 19 -11.33 10.51 14.50
N SER A 20 -12.66 10.61 14.36
CA SER A 20 -13.31 11.22 13.21
C SER A 20 -14.68 11.79 13.63
N ASP A 21 -15.05 12.93 13.03
CA ASP A 21 -16.36 13.56 13.21
C ASP A 21 -17.45 12.96 12.30
N VAL A 22 -17.05 12.02 11.44
CA VAL A 22 -17.94 11.34 10.49
C VAL A 22 -17.75 9.83 10.55
N PRO A 23 -18.75 9.04 10.12
CA PRO A 23 -18.59 7.58 10.06
C PRO A 23 -17.38 7.17 9.24
N ILE A 24 -16.59 6.23 9.77
CA ILE A 24 -15.43 5.63 9.11
C ILE A 24 -15.80 4.30 8.48
N CYS A 25 -15.06 3.92 7.45
CA CYS A 25 -15.10 2.57 6.89
C CYS A 25 -13.68 2.03 6.69
N THR A 26 -13.55 0.78 6.25
CA THR A 26 -12.26 0.20 5.88
C THR A 26 -12.32 -0.44 4.51
N PHE A 27 -11.19 -0.44 3.80
CA PHE A 27 -10.99 -1.29 2.63
C PHE A 27 -10.50 -2.67 3.09
N LEU A 28 -11.10 -3.73 2.57
CA LEU A 28 -10.89 -5.10 3.00
C LEU A 28 -10.58 -5.98 1.78
N SER A 29 -9.31 -6.30 1.57
CA SER A 29 -8.85 -7.24 0.53
C SER A 29 -8.80 -8.69 0.99
N GLY A 30 -8.92 -8.93 2.31
CA GLY A 30 -8.72 -10.25 2.91
C GLY A 30 -7.24 -10.61 3.15
N GLY A 31 -6.30 -9.76 2.73
CA GLY A 31 -4.89 -9.82 3.12
C GLY A 31 -4.69 -9.51 4.60
N ILE A 32 -3.50 -9.79 5.12
CA ILE A 32 -3.18 -9.65 6.56
C ILE A 32 -3.42 -8.21 7.03
N ASP A 33 -2.89 -7.24 6.32
CA ASP A 33 -2.86 -5.83 6.74
C ASP A 33 -4.26 -5.22 6.81
N SER A 34 -5.03 -5.35 5.73
CA SER A 34 -6.43 -4.89 5.70
C SER A 34 -7.30 -5.61 6.74
N SER A 35 -7.02 -6.90 6.98
CA SER A 35 -7.72 -7.71 7.99
C SER A 35 -7.40 -7.25 9.41
N VAL A 36 -6.15 -6.92 9.71
CA VAL A 36 -5.72 -6.41 11.03
C VAL A 36 -6.36 -5.05 11.30
N VAL A 37 -6.26 -4.10 10.37
CA VAL A 37 -6.88 -2.78 10.51
C VAL A 37 -8.39 -2.91 10.72
N SER A 38 -9.08 -3.68 9.87
CA SER A 38 -10.53 -3.89 9.98
C SER A 38 -10.93 -4.60 11.28
N SER A 39 -10.11 -5.52 11.79
CA SER A 39 -10.37 -6.22 13.04
C SER A 39 -10.32 -5.26 14.24
N ILE A 40 -9.31 -4.39 14.28
CA ILE A 40 -9.18 -3.40 15.35
C ILE A 40 -10.34 -2.40 15.28
N CYS A 41 -10.65 -1.89 14.09
CA CYS A 41 -11.78 -0.96 13.89
C CYS A 41 -13.11 -1.60 14.32
N SER A 42 -13.38 -2.84 13.89
CA SER A 42 -14.59 -3.57 14.25
C SER A 42 -14.70 -3.78 15.77
N ALA A 43 -13.61 -4.13 16.44
CA ALA A 43 -13.60 -4.31 17.89
C ALA A 43 -13.95 -3.03 18.65
N VAL A 44 -13.40 -1.89 18.21
CA VAL A 44 -13.69 -0.57 18.84
C VAL A 44 -15.14 -0.14 18.59
N LEU A 45 -15.64 -0.24 17.36
CA LEU A 45 -17.02 0.14 17.03
C LEU A 45 -18.04 -0.74 17.73
N ARG A 46 -17.77 -2.04 17.85
CA ARG A 46 -18.64 -2.99 18.55
C ARG A 46 -18.81 -2.63 20.04
N GLN A 47 -17.78 -2.10 20.70
CA GLN A 47 -17.88 -1.63 22.08
C GLN A 47 -18.83 -0.43 22.22
N LYS A 48 -19.03 0.32 21.14
CA LYS A 48 -19.99 1.43 21.06
C LYS A 48 -21.38 0.99 20.57
N GLY A 49 -21.59 -0.29 20.30
CA GLY A 49 -22.82 -0.82 19.72
C GLY A 49 -22.96 -0.53 18.22
N GLU A 50 -21.86 -0.14 17.55
CA GLU A 50 -21.82 0.18 16.14
C GLU A 50 -21.25 -0.98 15.32
N ARG A 51 -21.57 -1.02 14.03
CA ARG A 51 -21.07 -2.02 13.08
C ARG A 51 -20.12 -1.34 12.08
N LEU A 52 -18.96 -1.98 11.83
CA LEU A 52 -18.01 -1.48 10.84
C LEU A 52 -18.57 -1.68 9.42
N CYS A 53 -18.54 -0.65 8.59
CA CYS A 53 -18.72 -0.77 7.14
C CYS A 53 -17.39 -1.09 6.47
N THR A 54 -17.38 -2.08 5.56
CA THR A 54 -16.18 -2.50 4.82
C THR A 54 -16.46 -2.55 3.34
N TYR A 55 -15.46 -2.23 2.51
CA TYR A 55 -15.54 -2.30 1.05
C TYR A 55 -14.46 -3.20 0.49
N SER A 56 -14.81 -4.01 -0.50
CA SER A 56 -13.85 -4.74 -1.33
C SER A 56 -14.04 -4.37 -2.79
N PHE A 57 -12.95 -4.36 -3.51
CA PHE A 57 -12.90 -3.99 -4.91
C PHE A 57 -12.62 -5.21 -5.77
N ASP A 58 -13.26 -5.27 -6.93
CA ASP A 58 -13.08 -6.33 -7.89
C ASP A 58 -13.29 -5.77 -9.31
N PHE A 59 -12.90 -6.54 -10.30
CA PHE A 59 -13.07 -6.19 -11.70
C PHE A 59 -14.07 -7.13 -12.37
N THR A 60 -14.86 -6.58 -13.27
CA THR A 60 -15.85 -7.36 -14.00
C THR A 60 -15.19 -8.50 -14.80
N GLY A 61 -15.60 -9.72 -14.53
CA GLY A 61 -15.05 -10.92 -15.15
C GLY A 61 -13.77 -11.47 -14.50
N ASN A 62 -13.33 -10.92 -13.37
CA ASN A 62 -12.15 -11.42 -12.67
C ASN A 62 -12.29 -12.88 -12.24
N ASP A 63 -13.47 -13.31 -11.85
CA ASP A 63 -13.79 -14.71 -11.55
C ASP A 63 -13.50 -15.68 -12.71
N LYS A 64 -13.62 -15.19 -13.95
CA LYS A 64 -13.44 -15.95 -15.18
C LYS A 64 -12.04 -15.86 -15.78
N TYR A 65 -11.38 -14.70 -15.64
CA TYR A 65 -10.13 -14.42 -16.34
C TYR A 65 -8.91 -14.37 -15.39
N PHE A 66 -9.10 -14.53 -14.09
CA PHE A 66 -8.02 -14.52 -13.11
C PHE A 66 -6.97 -15.58 -13.45
N GLN A 67 -5.71 -15.18 -13.45
CA GLN A 67 -4.55 -16.05 -13.54
C GLN A 67 -3.65 -15.80 -12.35
N ALA A 68 -3.43 -16.83 -11.55
CA ALA A 68 -2.51 -16.74 -10.41
C ALA A 68 -1.08 -16.44 -10.88
N ASN A 69 -0.41 -15.57 -10.15
CA ASN A 69 0.99 -15.24 -10.34
C ASN A 69 1.73 -15.17 -8.99
N SER A 70 3.02 -14.86 -9.01
CA SER A 70 3.84 -14.82 -7.79
C SER A 70 3.43 -13.71 -6.81
N PHE A 71 2.85 -12.62 -7.32
CA PHE A 71 2.38 -11.51 -6.51
C PHE A 71 0.95 -11.76 -5.98
N GLN A 72 0.07 -12.30 -6.81
CA GLN A 72 -1.30 -12.63 -6.45
C GLN A 72 -1.59 -14.12 -6.74
N PRO A 73 -1.30 -15.00 -5.77
CA PRO A 73 -1.40 -16.45 -5.97
C PRO A 73 -2.85 -16.98 -5.92
N SER A 74 -3.79 -16.18 -5.47
CA SER A 74 -5.22 -16.51 -5.39
C SER A 74 -6.09 -15.26 -5.47
N GLN A 75 -7.37 -15.46 -5.78
CA GLN A 75 -8.36 -14.38 -5.71
C GLN A 75 -8.60 -13.97 -4.24
N ASP A 76 -8.88 -12.70 -4.01
CA ASP A 76 -9.12 -12.13 -2.67
C ASP A 76 -10.47 -12.54 -2.08
N ARG A 77 -11.48 -12.70 -2.92
CA ARG A 77 -12.87 -12.90 -2.51
C ARG A 77 -13.09 -13.98 -1.43
N PRO A 78 -12.49 -15.19 -1.51
CA PRO A 78 -12.66 -16.20 -0.47
C PRO A 78 -12.14 -15.79 0.91
N TYR A 79 -11.11 -14.94 0.95
CA TYR A 79 -10.55 -14.41 2.20
C TYR A 79 -11.40 -13.27 2.74
N VAL A 80 -11.88 -12.39 1.86
CA VAL A 80 -12.82 -11.33 2.20
C VAL A 80 -14.08 -11.92 2.86
N GLU A 81 -14.68 -12.96 2.27
CA GLU A 81 -15.88 -13.61 2.81
C GLU A 81 -15.67 -14.17 4.22
N LYS A 82 -14.48 -14.77 4.48
CA LYS A 82 -14.11 -15.25 5.83
C LYS A 82 -14.03 -14.08 6.81
N MET A 83 -13.38 -12.98 6.40
CA MET A 83 -13.21 -11.80 7.24
C MET A 83 -14.55 -11.10 7.50
N VAL A 84 -15.38 -10.90 6.50
CA VAL A 84 -16.74 -10.33 6.66
C VAL A 84 -17.56 -11.11 7.69
N LYS A 85 -17.53 -12.44 7.60
CA LYS A 85 -18.21 -13.31 8.56
C LYS A 85 -17.63 -13.17 9.97
N TYR A 86 -16.32 -13.12 10.10
CA TYR A 86 -15.64 -12.96 11.39
C TYR A 86 -15.92 -11.60 12.03
N LEU A 87 -15.81 -10.55 11.23
CA LEU A 87 -16.02 -9.17 11.67
C LEU A 87 -17.50 -8.84 11.90
N GLN A 88 -18.42 -9.58 11.30
CA GLN A 88 -19.84 -9.25 11.22
C GLN A 88 -20.05 -7.82 10.67
N SER A 89 -19.20 -7.42 9.71
CA SER A 89 -19.23 -6.09 9.11
C SER A 89 -20.40 -5.92 8.15
N ASP A 90 -20.81 -4.68 7.94
CA ASP A 90 -21.67 -4.30 6.83
C ASP A 90 -20.79 -4.14 5.59
N HIS A 91 -20.83 -5.15 4.72
CA HIS A 91 -19.85 -5.27 3.63
C HIS A 91 -20.47 -5.00 2.27
N GLN A 92 -19.74 -4.24 1.44
CA GLN A 92 -20.12 -3.96 0.06
C GLN A 92 -19.00 -4.40 -0.89
N TYR A 93 -19.35 -5.24 -1.87
CA TYR A 93 -18.49 -5.55 -3.01
C TYR A 93 -18.74 -4.54 -4.12
N LEU A 94 -17.71 -3.84 -4.54
CA LEU A 94 -17.76 -2.90 -5.65
C LEU A 94 -17.02 -3.50 -6.84
N GLN A 95 -17.59 -3.38 -8.03
CA GLN A 95 -16.99 -3.85 -9.27
C GLN A 95 -16.77 -2.69 -10.23
N CYS A 96 -15.63 -2.71 -10.91
CA CYS A 96 -15.25 -1.78 -11.96
C CYS A 96 -15.11 -2.54 -13.28
N SER A 97 -15.69 -2.02 -14.36
CA SER A 97 -15.51 -2.55 -15.71
C SER A 97 -14.30 -1.92 -16.41
N CYS A 98 -13.86 -2.50 -17.52
CA CYS A 98 -12.82 -1.90 -18.35
C CYS A 98 -13.28 -0.55 -18.94
N GLU A 99 -14.57 -0.41 -19.25
CA GLU A 99 -15.14 0.86 -19.71
C GLU A 99 -15.07 1.92 -18.63
N ASP A 100 -15.48 1.60 -17.38
CA ASP A 100 -15.38 2.53 -16.25
C ASP A 100 -13.96 3.01 -16.02
N GLN A 101 -12.96 2.11 -16.14
CA GLN A 101 -11.56 2.47 -16.03
C GLN A 101 -11.11 3.41 -17.16
N ALA A 102 -11.46 3.08 -18.39
CA ALA A 102 -11.09 3.87 -19.57
C ALA A 102 -11.66 5.30 -19.49
N ASP A 103 -12.93 5.41 -19.09
CA ASP A 103 -13.62 6.70 -18.97
C ASP A 103 -13.01 7.60 -17.87
N LEU A 104 -12.35 7.03 -16.88
CA LEU A 104 -11.76 7.76 -15.78
C LEU A 104 -10.25 8.03 -15.91
N LEU A 105 -9.61 7.59 -16.99
CA LEU A 105 -8.16 7.81 -17.20
C LEU A 105 -7.78 9.29 -17.16
N GLU A 106 -8.50 10.14 -17.90
CA GLU A 106 -8.21 11.58 -17.90
C GLU A 106 -8.47 12.24 -16.55
N ASP A 107 -9.55 11.84 -15.89
CA ASP A 107 -9.90 12.36 -14.56
C ASP A 107 -8.89 11.94 -13.50
N SER A 108 -8.32 10.73 -13.58
CA SER A 108 -7.28 10.28 -12.66
C SER A 108 -5.99 11.09 -12.81
N VAL A 109 -5.59 11.40 -14.05
CA VAL A 109 -4.46 12.29 -14.31
C VAL A 109 -4.70 13.69 -13.73
N LYS A 110 -5.91 14.24 -13.92
CA LYS A 110 -6.27 15.55 -13.34
C LYS A 110 -6.28 15.52 -11.81
N ALA A 111 -6.71 14.42 -11.20
CA ALA A 111 -6.75 14.29 -9.75
C ALA A 111 -5.35 14.23 -9.12
N HIS A 112 -4.36 13.69 -9.84
CA HIS A 112 -2.97 13.59 -9.39
C HIS A 112 -2.06 14.73 -9.89
N ASP A 113 -2.54 15.56 -10.82
CA ASP A 113 -1.75 16.55 -11.58
C ASP A 113 -0.60 15.92 -12.40
N LEU A 114 -0.50 14.60 -12.45
CA LEU A 114 0.54 13.85 -13.15
C LEU A 114 -0.01 12.52 -13.67
N PRO A 115 0.47 12.01 -14.82
CA PRO A 115 0.25 10.63 -15.20
C PRO A 115 0.89 9.67 -14.18
N ALA A 116 0.15 8.67 -13.74
CA ALA A 116 0.61 7.65 -12.82
C ALA A 116 0.27 6.23 -13.33
N MET A 117 -0.10 5.30 -12.47
CA MET A 117 -0.46 3.92 -12.88
C MET A 117 -1.90 3.90 -13.41
N ALA A 118 -2.06 4.01 -14.71
CA ALA A 118 -3.33 4.25 -15.39
C ALA A 118 -4.48 3.31 -14.95
N ASP A 119 -4.21 2.02 -14.86
CA ASP A 119 -5.19 1.00 -14.46
C ASP A 119 -5.51 1.05 -12.96
N VAL A 120 -4.51 1.27 -12.12
CA VAL A 120 -4.69 1.36 -10.66
C VAL A 120 -5.39 2.66 -10.28
N ASP A 121 -4.90 3.79 -10.78
CA ASP A 121 -5.41 5.11 -10.36
C ASP A 121 -6.82 5.39 -10.87
N SER A 122 -7.15 4.98 -12.10
CA SER A 122 -8.49 5.15 -12.63
C SER A 122 -9.52 4.29 -11.91
N SER A 123 -9.18 3.03 -11.59
CA SER A 123 -10.05 2.16 -10.81
C SER A 123 -10.20 2.63 -9.36
N MET A 124 -9.13 3.09 -8.73
CA MET A 124 -9.19 3.64 -7.37
C MET A 124 -10.08 4.89 -7.33
N LEU A 125 -9.95 5.80 -8.32
CA LEU A 125 -10.82 6.96 -8.44
C LEU A 125 -12.29 6.55 -8.59
N TYR A 126 -12.58 5.52 -9.40
CA TYR A 126 -13.92 4.96 -9.55
C TYR A 126 -14.51 4.52 -8.20
N PHE A 127 -13.78 3.68 -7.47
CA PHE A 127 -14.22 3.17 -6.17
C PHE A 127 -14.36 4.28 -5.12
N CYS A 128 -13.41 5.20 -5.07
CA CYS A 128 -13.47 6.34 -4.16
C CYS A 128 -14.67 7.25 -4.43
N ARG A 129 -15.07 7.45 -5.70
CA ARG A 129 -16.28 8.19 -6.06
C ARG A 129 -17.56 7.52 -5.56
N ILE A 130 -17.60 6.19 -5.51
CA ILE A 130 -18.74 5.45 -4.97
C ILE A 130 -18.73 5.52 -3.43
N VAL A 131 -17.62 5.18 -2.81
CA VAL A 131 -17.48 5.15 -1.33
C VAL A 131 -17.72 6.52 -0.73
N SER A 132 -17.24 7.59 -1.35
CA SER A 132 -17.35 8.97 -0.88
C SER A 132 -18.79 9.49 -0.75
N LYS A 133 -19.77 8.81 -1.37
CA LYS A 133 -21.19 9.14 -1.22
C LYS A 133 -21.71 8.80 0.18
N GLN A 134 -21.11 7.82 0.86
CA GLN A 134 -21.50 7.34 2.17
C GLN A 134 -20.45 7.61 3.25
N HIS A 135 -19.16 7.46 2.92
CA HIS A 135 -18.05 7.60 3.85
C HIS A 135 -17.01 8.59 3.33
N LYS A 136 -16.59 9.50 4.20
CA LYS A 136 -15.53 10.51 3.87
C LYS A 136 -14.17 10.14 4.42
N VAL A 137 -14.15 9.21 5.37
CA VAL A 137 -12.93 8.72 6.00
C VAL A 137 -12.86 7.20 5.85
N VAL A 138 -11.75 6.72 5.32
CA VAL A 138 -11.45 5.29 5.18
C VAL A 138 -10.09 4.97 5.80
N LEU A 139 -9.99 3.88 6.53
CA LEU A 139 -8.72 3.33 6.97
C LEU A 139 -8.36 2.15 6.06
N THR A 140 -7.12 2.11 5.63
CA THR A 140 -6.58 1.05 4.77
C THR A 140 -5.38 0.39 5.44
N GLY A 141 -5.03 -0.82 5.00
CA GLY A 141 -3.78 -1.50 5.37
C GLY A 141 -2.68 -1.29 4.33
N GLU A 142 -2.82 -0.30 3.45
CA GLU A 142 -1.88 -0.02 2.37
C GLU A 142 -0.49 0.32 2.89
N CYS A 143 0.54 -0.07 2.17
CA CYS A 143 1.94 0.19 2.50
C CYS A 143 2.46 -0.44 3.81
N ALA A 144 1.74 -1.38 4.42
CA ALA A 144 2.22 -2.04 5.63
C ALA A 144 3.42 -2.97 5.37
N ASP A 145 3.50 -3.55 4.17
CA ASP A 145 4.60 -4.40 3.72
C ASP A 145 5.92 -3.62 3.59
N GLU A 146 5.88 -2.33 3.24
CA GLU A 146 7.04 -1.47 3.15
C GLU A 146 7.69 -1.23 4.52
N GLY A 147 6.99 -1.48 5.60
CA GLY A 147 7.50 -1.41 6.98
C GLY A 147 8.58 -2.42 7.32
N GLY A 148 9.14 -3.11 6.34
CA GLY A 148 10.43 -3.75 6.47
C GLY A 148 10.54 -5.23 6.15
N TYR A 149 9.50 -5.91 5.72
CA TYR A 149 9.63 -7.37 5.60
C TYR A 149 10.33 -7.87 4.32
N PRO A 150 10.02 -7.43 3.09
CA PRO A 150 10.61 -8.07 1.91
C PRO A 150 12.08 -7.73 1.70
N TRP A 151 12.50 -6.56 2.13
CA TRP A 151 13.82 -5.99 1.83
C TRP A 151 14.94 -6.53 2.70
N PHE A 152 14.66 -6.79 3.99
CA PHE A 152 15.64 -7.26 4.96
C PHE A 152 16.18 -8.66 4.72
N HIS A 153 15.51 -9.46 3.90
CA HIS A 153 15.86 -10.87 3.68
C HIS A 153 16.46 -11.15 2.30
N ARG A 154 16.56 -10.13 1.43
CA ARG A 154 17.16 -10.28 0.11
C ARG A 154 18.60 -9.78 0.13
N GLU A 155 19.56 -10.70 0.03
CA GLU A 155 20.98 -10.38 0.02
C GLU A 155 21.37 -9.30 -1.00
N GLU A 156 20.67 -9.27 -2.14
CA GLU A 156 20.88 -8.27 -3.20
C GLU A 156 20.65 -6.83 -2.71
N PHE A 157 19.67 -6.62 -1.80
CA PHE A 157 19.39 -5.29 -1.23
C PHE A 157 20.32 -4.95 -0.08
N LEU A 158 20.84 -5.94 0.64
CA LEU A 158 21.79 -5.72 1.73
C LEU A 158 23.16 -5.21 1.28
N LYS A 159 23.41 -5.19 -0.04
CA LYS A 159 24.64 -4.59 -0.58
C LYS A 159 24.68 -3.07 -0.43
N GLY A 160 23.54 -2.43 -0.23
CA GLY A 160 23.44 -0.98 -0.13
C GLY A 160 23.73 -0.24 -1.45
N GLY A 161 23.86 1.07 -1.37
CA GLY A 161 24.25 1.93 -2.49
C GLY A 161 23.11 2.42 -3.37
N THR A 162 21.89 1.90 -3.22
CA THR A 162 20.68 2.35 -3.94
C THR A 162 19.42 2.00 -3.17
N PHE A 163 18.30 2.63 -3.54
CA PHE A 163 17.00 2.27 -2.99
C PHE A 163 16.60 0.84 -3.37
N PRO A 164 16.12 0.02 -2.43
CA PRO A 164 15.73 -1.37 -2.69
C PRO A 164 14.67 -1.54 -3.79
N TRP A 165 13.75 -0.58 -3.88
CA TRP A 165 12.66 -0.56 -4.88
C TRP A 165 13.05 0.05 -6.22
N THR A 166 14.28 0.54 -6.36
CA THR A 166 14.79 1.10 -7.61
C THR A 166 16.22 0.62 -7.88
N PRO A 167 16.41 -0.70 -8.04
CA PRO A 167 17.75 -1.27 -8.24
C PRO A 167 18.37 -0.89 -9.60
N THR A 168 17.57 -0.52 -10.58
CA THR A 168 17.98 0.00 -11.88
C THR A 168 17.02 1.05 -12.42
N LEU A 169 17.59 2.02 -13.15
CA LEU A 169 16.83 3.05 -13.86
C LEU A 169 16.62 2.73 -15.35
N ASP A 170 17.19 1.63 -15.86
CA ASP A 170 17.18 1.31 -17.27
C ASP A 170 15.79 1.25 -17.90
N PRO A 171 14.76 0.63 -17.29
CA PRO A 171 13.43 0.63 -17.86
C PRO A 171 12.85 2.04 -18.06
N ARG A 172 13.09 2.95 -17.11
CA ARG A 172 12.64 4.34 -17.17
C ARG A 172 13.42 5.16 -18.19
N LYS A 173 14.74 5.01 -18.21
CA LYS A 173 15.63 5.67 -19.18
C LYS A 173 15.31 5.30 -20.62
N ASN A 174 14.95 4.04 -20.86
CA ASN A 174 14.63 3.55 -22.20
C ASN A 174 13.35 4.15 -22.79
N LEU A 175 12.48 4.75 -21.96
CA LEU A 175 11.28 5.47 -22.39
C LEU A 175 11.57 6.92 -22.76
N LEU A 176 12.73 7.46 -22.42
CA LEU A 176 13.06 8.87 -22.61
C LEU A 176 13.87 9.11 -23.90
N SER A 177 13.67 10.27 -24.53
CA SER A 177 14.58 10.73 -25.59
C SER A 177 15.99 10.94 -25.04
N LYS A 178 16.97 10.97 -25.94
CA LYS A 178 18.37 11.22 -25.56
C LYS A 178 18.54 12.56 -24.84
N GLU A 179 17.93 13.60 -25.39
CA GLU A 179 17.98 14.96 -24.83
C GLU A 179 17.40 15.01 -23.44
N LEU A 180 16.29 14.29 -23.20
CA LEU A 180 15.62 14.29 -21.90
C LEU A 180 16.42 13.49 -20.84
N ARG A 181 17.11 12.41 -21.25
CA ARG A 181 18.02 11.68 -20.34
C ARG A 181 19.17 12.57 -19.87
N GLU A 182 19.78 13.31 -20.81
CA GLU A 182 20.88 14.24 -20.50
C GLU A 182 20.42 15.39 -19.59
N LEU A 183 19.22 15.90 -19.82
CA LEU A 183 18.64 16.99 -19.03
C LEU A 183 18.28 16.58 -17.60
N LEU A 184 17.63 15.42 -17.44
CA LEU A 184 17.10 14.97 -16.16
C LEU A 184 18.16 14.43 -15.21
N ARG A 185 19.31 13.94 -15.70
CA ARG A 185 20.42 13.40 -14.89
C ARG A 185 19.93 12.44 -13.79
N MET A 186 19.08 11.49 -14.19
CA MET A 186 18.31 10.66 -13.25
C MET A 186 19.17 9.88 -12.26
N GLU A 187 20.33 9.38 -12.69
CA GLU A 187 21.25 8.64 -11.82
C GLU A 187 21.79 9.53 -10.70
N GLU A 188 22.20 10.73 -11.04
CA GLU A 188 22.71 11.69 -10.05
C GLU A 188 21.62 12.08 -9.07
N TYR A 189 20.41 12.37 -9.57
CA TYR A 189 19.27 12.70 -8.74
C TYR A 189 18.92 11.59 -7.74
N VAL A 190 18.86 10.34 -8.21
CA VAL A 190 18.55 9.19 -7.35
C VAL A 190 19.66 8.95 -6.34
N GLN A 191 20.94 9.04 -6.75
CA GLN A 191 22.07 8.87 -5.83
C GLN A 191 22.12 9.98 -4.78
N ASP A 192 21.93 11.22 -5.17
CA ASP A 192 21.89 12.36 -4.22
C ASP A 192 20.72 12.22 -3.24
N THR A 193 19.57 11.75 -3.71
CA THR A 193 18.41 11.52 -2.86
C THR A 193 18.68 10.39 -1.87
N TYR A 194 19.25 9.28 -2.33
CA TYR A 194 19.65 8.16 -1.48
C TYR A 194 20.66 8.60 -0.41
N ASN A 195 21.72 9.29 -0.82
CA ASN A 195 22.75 9.78 0.10
C ASN A 195 22.15 10.73 1.15
N ARG A 196 21.27 11.64 0.74
CA ARG A 196 20.59 12.55 1.69
C ARG A 196 19.70 11.81 2.67
N ALA A 197 18.94 10.80 2.23
CA ALA A 197 18.09 10.00 3.12
C ALA A 197 18.91 9.26 4.19
N LEU A 198 20.16 8.91 3.89
CA LEU A 198 21.04 8.19 4.82
C LEU A 198 21.97 9.08 5.66
N MET A 199 21.97 10.40 5.45
CA MET A 199 22.91 11.32 6.15
C MET A 199 22.81 11.25 7.67
N ASP A 200 21.63 10.95 8.21
CA ASP A 200 21.39 10.87 9.65
C ASP A 200 21.70 9.49 10.25
N ILE A 201 22.10 8.53 9.42
CA ILE A 201 22.39 7.17 9.85
C ILE A 201 23.89 6.94 9.89
N THR A 202 24.46 7.05 11.07
CA THR A 202 25.86 6.71 11.30
C THR A 202 26.03 5.24 11.70
N PRO A 203 27.10 4.55 11.23
CA PRO A 203 27.41 3.20 11.71
C PRO A 203 27.51 3.16 13.24
N LEU A 204 26.98 2.12 13.85
CA LEU A 204 27.15 1.90 15.28
C LEU A 204 28.50 1.22 15.56
N PRO A 205 29.10 1.45 16.76
CA PRO A 205 30.27 0.68 17.18
C PRO A 205 29.97 -0.82 17.07
N GLU A 206 30.90 -1.59 16.51
CA GLU A 206 30.81 -3.04 16.35
C GLU A 206 29.87 -3.52 15.23
N GLU A 207 29.14 -2.64 14.53
CA GLU A 207 28.39 -3.02 13.32
C GLU A 207 29.34 -3.36 12.17
N ASN A 208 29.04 -4.46 11.48
CA ASN A 208 29.64 -4.72 10.17
C ASN A 208 28.85 -4.04 9.05
N GLU A 209 29.39 -4.01 7.84
CA GLU A 209 28.77 -3.35 6.69
C GLU A 209 27.35 -3.87 6.39
N THR A 210 27.12 -5.19 6.49
CA THR A 210 25.80 -5.80 6.24
C THR A 210 24.76 -5.36 7.28
N GLU A 211 25.17 -5.25 8.54
CA GLU A 211 24.30 -4.80 9.62
C GLU A 211 23.95 -3.33 9.48
N THR A 212 24.93 -2.49 9.13
CA THR A 212 24.72 -1.08 8.80
C THR A 212 23.75 -0.94 7.62
N ASN A 213 23.97 -1.67 6.52
CA ASN A 213 23.09 -1.63 5.35
C ASN A 213 21.66 -2.09 5.70
N ARG A 214 21.51 -3.14 6.50
CA ARG A 214 20.18 -3.60 6.95
C ARG A 214 19.44 -2.53 7.74
N ARG A 215 20.14 -1.83 8.64
CA ARG A 215 19.56 -0.75 9.43
C ARG A 215 19.23 0.47 8.56
N GLN A 216 20.06 0.79 7.59
CA GLN A 216 19.79 1.84 6.60
C GLN A 216 18.54 1.55 5.77
N ILE A 217 18.39 0.32 5.28
CA ILE A 217 17.18 -0.11 4.54
C ILE A 217 15.93 0.02 5.42
N GLY A 218 16.03 -0.31 6.71
CA GLY A 218 14.91 -0.16 7.63
C GLY A 218 14.54 1.28 7.97
N TYR A 219 15.43 2.23 7.64
CA TYR A 219 15.16 3.65 7.79
C TYR A 219 14.51 4.26 6.54
N LEU A 220 14.85 3.77 5.35
CA LEU A 220 14.29 4.22 4.06
C LEU A 220 12.82 3.88 3.91
#